data_d164ac362efb104de6cd28cc163e19c3
#
_entry.id   d164ac362efb104de6cd28cc163e19c3
#
_cell.length_a   1.000
_cell.length_b   1.000
_cell.length_c   1.000
_cell.angle_alpha   90.00
_cell.angle_beta   90.00
_cell.angle_gamma   90.00
#
_symmetry.space_group_name_H-M   'P 1'
#
loop_
_entity.id
_entity.type
_entity.pdbx_description
1 polymer ?
#
loop_
_entity_poly.entity_id
_entity_poly.type
_entity_poly.pdbx_seq_one_letter_code
_entity_poly.pdbx_strand_id
1 'polypeptide(L)'
;MTREISIEDFQSAEECADCHLQHYQEWETSFHAHAFSDNIFLNMWNDEKESRPTTGVNFCIQCHAPAAFVSGYDLDGVDHPDEFNLPKAITEGVSCDICHTMVNKSPSVHTQDHVAAVAKYHINPGEGIKYGSIQNPDTNSFHESAYLPLFNLSSSCLPCHNQS
;
A
#
# COMPACT_ATOMS: atom_id res chain seq x y z
N MET A 1 -2.06 -18.79 14.27
CA MET A 1 -2.05 -17.41 14.78
C MET A 1 -1.67 -16.54 13.58
N THR A 2 -2.52 -15.65 13.13
CA THR A 2 -2.14 -14.64 12.13
C THR A 2 -1.18 -13.69 12.83
N ARG A 3 0.03 -13.54 12.29
CA ARG A 3 1.00 -12.55 12.75
C ARG A 3 0.37 -11.16 12.59
N GLU A 4 0.54 -10.32 13.59
CA GLU A 4 0.20 -8.89 13.46
C GLU A 4 1.24 -8.25 12.54
N ILE A 5 0.78 -7.48 11.55
CA ILE A 5 1.65 -6.79 10.60
C ILE A 5 2.05 -5.45 11.23
N SER A 6 3.35 -5.19 11.28
CA SER A 6 3.92 -3.93 11.71
C SER A 6 4.32 -3.08 10.51
N ILE A 7 4.46 -1.76 10.71
CA ILE A 7 4.93 -0.86 9.64
C ILE A 7 6.38 -1.18 9.24
N GLU A 8 7.20 -1.67 10.17
CA GLU A 8 8.58 -2.08 9.93
C GLU A 8 8.70 -3.38 9.11
N ASP A 9 7.61 -4.09 8.89
CA ASP A 9 7.59 -5.25 8.01
C ASP A 9 7.66 -4.87 6.51
N PHE A 10 7.33 -3.62 6.18
CA PHE A 10 7.37 -3.12 4.80
C PHE A 10 8.74 -2.56 4.46
N GLN A 11 9.29 -3.02 3.35
CA GLN A 11 10.50 -2.42 2.76
C GLN A 11 10.13 -1.16 1.99
N SER A 12 11.02 -0.14 2.05
CA SER A 12 10.85 1.06 1.24
C SER A 12 11.15 0.78 -0.23
N ALA A 13 10.59 1.57 -1.13
CA ALA A 13 10.90 1.48 -2.54
C ALA A 13 12.37 1.88 -2.83
N GLU A 14 12.96 2.77 -2.01
CA GLU A 14 14.38 3.12 -2.10
C GLU A 14 15.30 1.91 -1.89
N GLU A 15 14.96 1.01 -0.95
CA GLU A 15 15.73 -0.23 -0.74
C GLU A 15 15.64 -1.16 -1.95
N CYS A 16 14.50 -1.19 -2.63
CA CYS A 16 14.32 -1.95 -3.86
C CYS A 16 15.16 -1.38 -5.02
N ALA A 17 15.38 -0.06 -5.02
CA ALA A 17 16.11 0.65 -6.07
C ALA A 17 17.57 0.20 -6.19
N ASP A 18 18.19 -0.29 -5.14
CA ASP A 18 19.57 -0.78 -5.16
C ASP A 18 19.80 -1.86 -6.23
N CYS A 19 18.78 -2.64 -6.54
CA CYS A 19 18.82 -3.69 -7.56
C CYS A 19 17.82 -3.45 -8.70
N HIS A 20 16.67 -2.81 -8.43
CA HIS A 20 15.58 -2.59 -9.36
C HIS A 20 15.45 -1.12 -9.80
N LEU A 21 16.57 -0.46 -10.10
CA LEU A 21 16.64 0.98 -10.38
C LEU A 21 15.66 1.44 -11.47
N GLN A 22 15.54 0.67 -12.57
CA GLN A 22 14.61 1.05 -13.65
C GLN A 22 13.17 1.05 -13.17
N HIS A 23 12.75 0.01 -12.44
CA HIS A 23 11.38 -0.09 -11.91
C HIS A 23 11.09 0.99 -10.87
N TYR A 24 12.09 1.32 -10.05
CA TYR A 24 12.00 2.43 -9.12
C TYR A 24 11.79 3.76 -9.85
N GLN A 25 12.57 4.06 -10.90
CA GLN A 25 12.43 5.29 -11.69
C GLN A 25 11.08 5.40 -12.39
N GLU A 26 10.51 4.28 -12.85
CA GLU A 26 9.16 4.25 -13.42
C GLU A 26 8.09 4.48 -12.34
N TRP A 27 8.27 3.91 -11.15
CA TRP A 27 7.33 4.04 -10.04
C TRP A 27 7.40 5.43 -9.40
N GLU A 28 8.59 5.99 -9.14
CA GLU A 28 8.75 7.26 -8.42
C GLU A 28 8.06 8.46 -9.10
N THR A 29 7.81 8.37 -10.41
CA THR A 29 7.08 9.38 -11.19
C THR A 29 5.59 9.09 -11.32
N SER A 30 5.11 7.99 -10.73
CA SER A 30 3.72 7.57 -10.83
C SER A 30 2.83 8.19 -9.76
N PHE A 31 1.53 8.18 -10.00
CA PHE A 31 0.55 8.57 -8.98
C PHE A 31 0.53 7.64 -7.77
N HIS A 32 1.02 6.41 -7.88
CA HIS A 32 1.16 5.51 -6.74
C HIS A 32 2.21 6.01 -5.74
N ALA A 33 3.37 6.47 -6.23
CA ALA A 33 4.42 7.03 -5.37
C ALA A 33 3.97 8.31 -4.65
N HIS A 34 3.09 9.08 -5.28
CA HIS A 34 2.59 10.34 -4.73
C HIS A 34 1.21 10.21 -4.06
N ALA A 35 0.69 9.00 -3.91
CA ALA A 35 -0.68 8.80 -3.44
C ALA A 35 -0.93 9.41 -2.05
N PHE A 36 0.08 9.47 -1.17
CA PHE A 36 -0.04 10.06 0.16
C PHE A 36 0.54 11.48 0.28
N SER A 37 1.36 11.92 -0.68
CA SER A 37 2.02 13.24 -0.65
C SER A 37 1.38 14.28 -1.56
N ASP A 38 0.37 13.91 -2.35
CA ASP A 38 -0.33 14.83 -3.24
C ASP A 38 -1.13 15.87 -2.46
N ASN A 39 -0.93 17.16 -2.77
CA ASN A 39 -1.57 18.26 -2.06
C ASN A 39 -3.10 18.28 -2.19
N ILE A 40 -3.65 17.81 -3.30
CA ILE A 40 -5.11 17.74 -3.48
C ILE A 40 -5.65 16.67 -2.56
N PHE A 41 -5.00 15.50 -2.52
CA PHE A 41 -5.33 14.44 -1.59
C PHE A 41 -5.27 14.92 -0.14
N LEU A 42 -4.18 15.54 0.28
CA LEU A 42 -3.98 16.01 1.65
C LEU A 42 -5.07 16.98 2.11
N ASN A 43 -5.45 17.93 1.25
CA ASN A 43 -6.53 18.85 1.56
C ASN A 43 -7.87 18.10 1.76
N MET A 44 -8.23 17.21 0.84
CA MET A 44 -9.45 16.41 0.94
C MET A 44 -9.45 15.49 2.16
N TRP A 45 -8.30 14.91 2.49
CA TRP A 45 -8.16 14.05 3.66
C TRP A 45 -8.31 14.83 4.97
N ASN A 46 -7.77 16.04 5.06
CA ASN A 46 -7.92 16.91 6.22
C ASN A 46 -9.37 17.34 6.41
N ASP A 47 -10.07 17.75 5.33
CA ASP A 47 -11.50 18.05 5.37
C ASP A 47 -12.32 16.84 5.84
N GLU A 48 -11.94 15.64 5.40
CA GLU A 48 -12.59 14.39 5.78
C GLU A 48 -12.37 14.05 7.26
N LYS A 49 -11.16 14.25 7.79
CA LYS A 49 -10.86 14.07 9.23
C LYS A 49 -11.68 15.02 10.10
N GLU A 50 -11.82 16.28 9.69
CA GLU A 50 -12.64 17.26 10.42
C GLU A 50 -14.11 16.90 10.41
N SER A 51 -14.64 16.48 9.25
CA SER A 51 -16.06 16.15 9.11
C SER A 51 -16.44 14.81 9.74
N ARG A 52 -15.51 13.85 9.81
CA ARG A 52 -15.69 12.50 10.36
C ARG A 52 -14.54 12.09 11.28
N PRO A 53 -14.42 12.66 12.50
CA PRO A 53 -13.26 12.48 13.36
C PRO A 53 -12.95 11.03 13.74
N THR A 54 -13.94 10.13 13.73
CA THR A 54 -13.76 8.74 14.13
C THR A 54 -13.40 7.79 12.98
N THR A 55 -13.68 8.16 11.74
CA THR A 55 -13.53 7.28 10.58
C THR A 55 -12.76 7.93 9.42
N GLY A 56 -12.68 9.26 9.39
CA GLY A 56 -12.11 10.02 8.29
C GLY A 56 -10.63 9.70 8.03
N VAL A 57 -9.84 9.53 9.10
CA VAL A 57 -8.43 9.15 8.98
C VAL A 57 -8.30 7.90 8.12
N ASN A 58 -9.00 6.84 8.49
CA ASN A 58 -8.85 5.52 7.87
C ASN A 58 -9.54 5.40 6.50
N PHE A 59 -10.53 6.25 6.20
CA PHE A 59 -11.30 6.13 4.97
C PHE A 59 -10.43 6.33 3.72
N CYS A 60 -9.60 7.35 3.69
CA CYS A 60 -8.75 7.64 2.54
C CYS A 60 -7.45 6.83 2.55
N ILE A 61 -6.82 6.65 3.72
CA ILE A 61 -5.50 6.02 3.81
C ILE A 61 -5.50 4.53 3.46
N GLN A 62 -6.66 3.86 3.51
CA GLN A 62 -6.74 2.47 3.05
C GLN A 62 -6.25 2.27 1.62
N CYS A 63 -6.32 3.30 0.76
CA CYS A 63 -5.83 3.26 -0.62
C CYS A 63 -4.60 4.16 -0.83
N HIS A 64 -4.51 5.29 -0.12
CA HIS A 64 -3.46 6.28 -0.33
C HIS A 64 -2.21 6.04 0.52
N ALA A 65 -2.34 5.36 1.66
CA ALA A 65 -1.22 4.91 2.51
C ALA A 65 -1.50 3.49 3.05
N PRO A 66 -1.64 2.48 2.17
CA PRO A 66 -2.10 1.15 2.57
C PRO A 66 -1.19 0.46 3.59
N ALA A 67 0.10 0.77 3.63
CA ALA A 67 1.00 0.25 4.67
C ALA A 67 0.60 0.73 6.06
N ALA A 68 0.27 2.02 6.21
CA ALA A 68 -0.24 2.56 7.47
C ALA A 68 -1.57 1.92 7.86
N PHE A 69 -2.49 1.80 6.90
CA PHE A 69 -3.80 1.21 7.14
C PHE A 69 -3.72 -0.25 7.61
N VAL A 70 -2.89 -1.06 6.95
CA VAL A 70 -2.77 -2.51 7.26
C VAL A 70 -2.03 -2.75 8.57
N SER A 71 -1.01 -1.93 8.88
CA SER A 71 -0.27 -2.03 10.14
C SER A 71 -0.98 -1.40 11.33
N GLY A 72 -2.07 -0.67 11.09
CA GLY A 72 -2.74 0.11 12.15
C GLY A 72 -1.89 1.27 12.66
N TYR A 73 -0.98 1.80 11.83
CA TYR A 73 -0.16 2.95 12.19
C TYR A 73 -1.05 4.16 12.42
N ASP A 74 -0.84 4.83 13.56
CA ASP A 74 -1.64 5.99 13.93
C ASP A 74 -1.20 7.24 13.16
N LEU A 75 -2.09 7.77 12.34
CA LEU A 75 -1.94 9.01 11.59
C LEU A 75 -2.83 10.14 12.13
N ASP A 76 -3.39 9.97 13.31
CA ASP A 76 -4.15 11.06 13.94
C ASP A 76 -3.22 12.25 14.26
N GLY A 77 -3.66 13.45 13.91
CA GLY A 77 -2.86 14.67 14.05
C GLY A 77 -1.80 14.90 12.96
N VAL A 78 -1.67 14.02 11.98
CA VAL A 78 -0.82 14.25 10.81
C VAL A 78 -1.60 15.01 9.75
N ASP A 79 -1.31 16.29 9.57
CA ASP A 79 -1.96 17.12 8.55
C ASP A 79 -1.12 17.26 7.29
N HIS A 80 0.20 17.34 7.44
CA HIS A 80 1.16 17.37 6.35
C HIS A 80 2.28 16.35 6.62
N PRO A 81 2.48 15.35 5.76
CA PRO A 81 3.50 14.29 5.96
C PRO A 81 4.91 14.83 6.17
N ASP A 82 5.26 15.93 5.51
CA ASP A 82 6.60 16.52 5.58
C ASP A 82 6.94 17.14 6.95
N GLU A 83 5.94 17.41 7.78
CA GLU A 83 6.11 17.95 9.13
C GLU A 83 6.39 16.87 10.18
N PHE A 84 6.23 15.61 9.79
CA PHE A 84 6.37 14.45 10.67
C PHE A 84 7.46 13.51 10.14
N ASN A 85 8.22 12.91 11.03
CA ASN A 85 9.20 11.89 10.67
C ASN A 85 8.49 10.53 10.50
N LEU A 86 7.68 10.41 9.45
CA LEU A 86 6.95 9.19 9.15
C LEU A 86 7.85 8.13 8.50
N PRO A 87 7.55 6.83 8.74
CA PRO A 87 8.20 5.75 8.02
C PRO A 87 8.06 5.90 6.50
N LYS A 88 9.13 5.56 5.76
CA LYS A 88 9.15 5.62 4.28
C LYS A 88 7.99 4.85 3.66
N ALA A 89 7.70 3.66 4.16
CA ALA A 89 6.57 2.83 3.69
C ALA A 89 5.21 3.55 3.73
N ILE A 90 5.07 4.64 4.50
CA ILE A 90 3.87 5.49 4.54
C ILE A 90 3.98 6.62 3.52
N THR A 91 5.09 7.38 3.56
CA THR A 91 5.26 8.56 2.71
C THR A 91 5.38 8.22 1.22
N GLU A 92 5.80 7.00 0.90
CA GLU A 92 5.85 6.45 -0.44
C GLU A 92 4.48 6.05 -1.03
N GLY A 93 3.39 6.24 -0.28
CA GLY A 93 2.04 5.94 -0.76
C GLY A 93 1.83 4.45 -1.06
N VAL A 94 1.60 4.10 -2.33
CA VAL A 94 1.46 2.70 -2.77
C VAL A 94 2.82 2.22 -3.29
N SER A 95 3.62 1.66 -2.39
CA SER A 95 4.98 1.20 -2.66
C SER A 95 5.02 -0.20 -3.30
N CYS A 96 6.23 -0.61 -3.69
CA CYS A 96 6.48 -1.92 -4.28
C CYS A 96 5.98 -3.06 -3.39
N ASP A 97 6.23 -2.97 -2.09
CA ASP A 97 5.89 -4.02 -1.13
C ASP A 97 4.39 -4.23 -0.96
N ILE A 98 3.58 -3.21 -1.12
CA ILE A 98 2.11 -3.37 -1.07
C ILE A 98 1.62 -4.38 -2.11
N CYS A 99 2.17 -4.30 -3.33
CA CYS A 99 1.80 -5.24 -4.39
C CYS A 99 2.56 -6.56 -4.25
N HIS A 100 3.88 -6.51 -4.10
CA HIS A 100 4.74 -7.69 -4.18
C HIS A 100 4.71 -8.59 -2.93
N THR A 101 3.96 -8.23 -1.90
CA THR A 101 3.67 -9.11 -0.74
C THR A 101 2.24 -9.63 -0.71
N MET A 102 1.44 -9.36 -1.74
CA MET A 102 0.10 -9.94 -1.88
C MET A 102 0.19 -11.46 -2.01
N VAL A 103 -0.56 -12.17 -1.18
CA VAL A 103 -0.60 -13.64 -1.15
C VAL A 103 -1.87 -14.23 -1.74
N ASN A 104 -2.93 -13.43 -1.89
CA ASN A 104 -4.19 -13.87 -2.47
C ASN A 104 -4.98 -12.69 -3.03
N LYS A 105 -5.98 -13.02 -3.85
CA LYS A 105 -6.97 -12.05 -4.33
C LYS A 105 -7.75 -11.46 -3.15
N SER A 106 -7.65 -10.15 -2.99
CA SER A 106 -8.50 -9.44 -2.06
C SER A 106 -9.94 -9.39 -2.59
N PRO A 107 -10.95 -9.68 -1.76
CA PRO A 107 -12.31 -9.53 -2.19
C PRO A 107 -12.61 -8.05 -2.46
N SER A 108 -13.27 -7.77 -3.58
CA SER A 108 -13.83 -6.45 -3.80
C SER A 108 -14.91 -6.18 -2.75
N VAL A 109 -14.81 -5.09 -2.04
CA VAL A 109 -15.84 -4.67 -1.10
C VAL A 109 -16.65 -3.56 -1.75
N HIS A 110 -17.69 -3.96 -2.52
CA HIS A 110 -18.75 -3.05 -2.85
C HIS A 110 -19.74 -3.04 -1.70
N THR A 111 -19.84 -1.95 -0.97
CA THR A 111 -21.03 -1.61 -0.24
C THR A 111 -21.71 -0.47 -1.00
N GLN A 112 -23.00 -0.58 -1.24
CA GLN A 112 -23.80 0.51 -1.84
C GLN A 112 -23.83 1.76 -0.95
N ASP A 113 -23.42 1.62 0.30
CA ASP A 113 -23.21 2.72 1.23
C ASP A 113 -21.73 3.12 1.19
N HIS A 114 -21.41 4.15 0.46
CA HIS A 114 -20.07 4.73 0.31
C HIS A 114 -19.34 5.06 1.63
N VAL A 115 -20.00 4.91 2.75
CA VAL A 115 -19.52 5.30 4.09
C VAL A 115 -18.77 4.17 4.82
N ALA A 116 -18.83 2.93 4.35
CA ALA A 116 -18.30 1.78 5.09
C ALA A 116 -17.45 0.80 4.25
N ALA A 117 -16.99 1.20 3.08
CA ALA A 117 -16.10 0.37 2.28
C ALA A 117 -14.74 0.28 2.98
N VAL A 118 -14.40 -0.90 3.50
CA VAL A 118 -13.09 -1.19 4.08
C VAL A 118 -12.34 -2.04 3.08
N ALA A 119 -11.21 -1.54 2.58
CA ALA A 119 -10.31 -2.32 1.73
C ALA A 119 -9.79 -3.53 2.50
N LYS A 120 -9.83 -4.69 1.88
CA LYS A 120 -9.32 -5.93 2.46
C LYS A 120 -8.06 -6.35 1.70
N TYR A 121 -6.96 -6.39 2.43
CA TYR A 121 -5.68 -6.82 1.91
C TYR A 121 -5.36 -8.23 2.41
N HIS A 122 -4.90 -9.09 1.50
CA HIS A 122 -4.26 -10.35 1.82
C HIS A 122 -2.79 -10.22 1.47
N ILE A 123 -2.03 -9.61 2.35
CA ILE A 123 -0.59 -9.34 2.18
C ILE A 123 0.21 -9.96 3.33
N ASN A 124 1.47 -10.22 3.08
CA ASN A 124 2.38 -10.84 4.04
C ASN A 124 3.78 -10.21 3.98
N PRO A 125 3.91 -8.92 4.32
CA PRO A 125 5.19 -8.26 4.38
C PRO A 125 6.07 -8.88 5.49
N GLY A 126 7.38 -8.71 5.37
CA GLY A 126 8.33 -9.20 6.37
C GLY A 126 8.66 -10.70 6.31
N GLU A 127 8.03 -11.49 5.44
CA GLU A 127 8.42 -12.89 5.21
C GLU A 127 9.56 -13.07 4.21
N GLY A 128 10.02 -12.00 3.58
CA GLY A 128 11.14 -12.04 2.64
C GLY A 128 10.81 -12.63 1.27
N ILE A 129 9.52 -12.88 0.98
CA ILE A 129 9.05 -13.39 -0.31
C ILE A 129 8.42 -12.26 -1.11
N LYS A 130 8.88 -12.09 -2.36
CA LYS A 130 8.25 -11.17 -3.31
C LYS A 130 7.55 -11.95 -4.41
N TYR A 131 6.27 -11.67 -4.58
CA TYR A 131 5.42 -12.34 -5.57
C TYR A 131 5.36 -11.54 -6.87
N GLY A 132 5.24 -12.23 -7.99
CA GLY A 132 5.19 -11.59 -9.30
C GLY A 132 4.59 -12.49 -10.38
N SER A 133 4.65 -12.01 -11.62
CA SER A 133 4.09 -12.67 -12.81
C SER A 133 5.03 -13.68 -13.48
N ILE A 134 6.29 -13.78 -13.06
CA ILE A 134 7.30 -14.68 -13.65
C ILE A 134 7.14 -16.08 -13.07
N GLN A 135 6.83 -17.06 -13.92
CA GLN A 135 6.52 -18.43 -13.49
C GLN A 135 7.71 -19.17 -12.87
N ASN A 136 8.90 -18.91 -13.33
CA ASN A 136 10.13 -19.52 -12.82
C ASN A 136 11.13 -18.40 -12.52
N PRO A 137 10.94 -17.65 -11.42
CA PRO A 137 11.85 -16.57 -11.09
C PRO A 137 13.23 -17.12 -10.73
N ASP A 138 14.26 -16.37 -11.10
CA ASP A 138 15.63 -16.70 -10.72
C ASP A 138 15.82 -16.59 -9.21
N THR A 139 16.60 -17.51 -8.65
CA THR A 139 16.98 -17.45 -7.24
C THR A 139 18.02 -16.36 -7.00
N ASN A 140 17.87 -15.64 -5.92
CA ASN A 140 18.83 -14.62 -5.50
C ASN A 140 19.04 -14.68 -3.97
N SER A 141 19.99 -13.93 -3.45
CA SER A 141 20.34 -13.92 -2.02
C SER A 141 19.67 -12.80 -1.23
N PHE A 142 18.88 -11.93 -1.88
CA PHE A 142 18.31 -10.74 -1.26
C PHE A 142 16.87 -10.97 -0.78
N HIS A 143 16.09 -11.70 -1.55
CA HIS A 143 14.74 -12.11 -1.19
C HIS A 143 14.34 -13.39 -1.94
N GLU A 144 13.41 -14.14 -1.42
CA GLU A 144 12.76 -15.17 -2.20
C GLU A 144 11.82 -14.55 -3.24
N SER A 145 11.71 -15.23 -4.40
CA SER A 145 10.79 -14.82 -5.46
C SER A 145 9.83 -15.94 -5.75
N ALA A 146 8.55 -15.64 -5.86
CA ALA A 146 7.53 -16.64 -6.14
C ALA A 146 6.54 -16.16 -7.20
N TYR A 147 6.13 -17.10 -8.06
CA TYR A 147 5.07 -16.85 -9.01
C TYR A 147 3.71 -16.83 -8.33
N LEU A 148 2.92 -15.81 -8.60
CA LEU A 148 1.53 -15.75 -8.19
C LEU A 148 0.65 -15.37 -9.40
N PRO A 149 -0.30 -16.25 -9.83
CA PRO A 149 -1.17 -15.98 -10.98
C PRO A 149 -1.99 -14.68 -10.88
N LEU A 150 -2.19 -14.19 -9.67
CA LEU A 150 -2.87 -12.93 -9.38
C LEU A 150 -2.28 -11.75 -10.16
N PHE A 151 -0.95 -11.72 -10.35
CA PHE A 151 -0.25 -10.64 -11.05
C PHE A 151 -0.53 -10.59 -12.55
N ASN A 152 -1.17 -11.61 -13.11
CA ASN A 152 -1.64 -11.62 -14.49
C ASN A 152 -3.11 -11.16 -14.63
N LEU A 153 -3.72 -10.72 -13.53
CA LEU A 153 -5.13 -10.35 -13.46
C LEU A 153 -5.28 -8.93 -12.90
N SER A 154 -6.13 -8.12 -13.52
CA SER A 154 -6.49 -6.79 -12.98
C SER A 154 -7.16 -6.84 -11.60
N SER A 155 -7.59 -8.01 -11.17
CA SER A 155 -8.16 -8.21 -9.83
C SER A 155 -7.16 -8.00 -8.69
N SER A 156 -5.86 -7.93 -8.97
CA SER A 156 -4.85 -7.50 -8.00
C SER A 156 -5.02 -6.03 -7.58
N CYS A 157 -5.59 -5.22 -8.46
CA CYS A 157 -5.78 -3.79 -8.21
C CYS A 157 -7.09 -3.45 -7.46
N LEU A 158 -7.99 -4.44 -7.30
CA LEU A 158 -9.35 -4.24 -6.76
C LEU A 158 -9.42 -3.70 -5.32
N PRO A 159 -8.43 -3.90 -4.43
CA PRO A 159 -8.51 -3.28 -3.09
C PRO A 159 -8.68 -1.78 -3.14
N CYS A 160 -8.09 -1.12 -4.13
CA CYS A 160 -8.13 0.33 -4.31
C CYS A 160 -8.95 0.76 -5.53
N HIS A 161 -8.84 0.04 -6.66
CA HIS A 161 -9.48 0.36 -7.94
C HIS A 161 -10.79 -0.41 -8.14
N ASN A 162 -11.73 -0.20 -7.23
CA ASN A 162 -12.99 -0.92 -7.21
C ASN A 162 -14.21 -0.01 -7.36
N GLN A 163 -14.02 1.18 -7.86
CA GLN A 163 -15.10 2.14 -8.09
C GLN A 163 -15.67 1.90 -9.49
N SER A 164 -16.87 1.36 -9.55
CA SER A 164 -17.70 1.28 -10.75
C SER A 164 -18.91 2.18 -10.60
#